data_9e75df00a88274630edef21c8d263157
#
_entry.id   9e75df00a88274630edef21c8d263157
#
_cell.length_a   1.000
_cell.length_b   1.000
_cell.length_c   1.000
_cell.angle_alpha   90.00
_cell.angle_beta   90.00
_cell.angle_gamma   90.00
#
_symmetry.space_group_name_H-M   'P 1'
#
loop_
_entity.id
_entity.type
_entity.pdbx_description
1 polymer ?
#
loop_
_entity_poly.entity_id
_entity_poly.type
_entity_poly.pdbx_seq_one_letter_code
_entity_poly.pdbx_strand_id
1 'polypeptide(L)'
;GFQGIIIGISAGSMNSADMVYIQPEEPGEAVDKGFCRWSRGLGLTKRNILPHYQMVKDNYLDGMRLYEDITMPDSYGNEFVVLCDGSYLLIEAEWAGAQPISETVYGEAYIIREGTVSELCRHEKMCAL
;
A
#
# COMPACT_ATOMS: atom_id res chain seq x y z
N GLY A 1 13.45 9.99 18.72
CA GLY A 1 12.42 9.97 17.68
C GLY A 1 11.12 10.62 18.15
N PHE A 2 10.25 10.94 17.21
CA PHE A 2 8.94 11.52 17.50
C PHE A 2 8.06 10.52 18.26
N GLN A 3 7.39 11.01 19.30
CA GLN A 3 6.37 10.28 20.05
C GLN A 3 5.05 11.03 19.96
N GLY A 4 3.98 10.36 19.57
CA GLY A 4 2.66 10.94 19.37
C GLY A 4 1.88 10.16 18.33
N ILE A 5 0.89 10.79 17.72
CA ILE A 5 0.05 10.18 16.68
C ILE A 5 0.38 10.81 15.33
N ILE A 6 0.66 9.97 14.34
CA ILE A 6 0.83 10.37 12.94
C ILE A 6 -0.28 9.71 12.14
N ILE A 7 -0.99 10.49 11.35
CA ILE A 7 -2.07 9.99 10.49
C ILE A 7 -1.71 10.28 9.03
N GLY A 8 -1.67 9.22 8.21
CA GLY A 8 -1.53 9.32 6.77
C GLY A 8 -2.83 8.96 6.07
N ILE A 9 -3.24 9.76 5.10
CA ILE A 9 -4.45 9.53 4.32
C ILE A 9 -4.08 9.55 2.84
N SER A 10 -4.62 8.60 2.05
CA SER A 10 -4.38 8.50 0.60
C SER A 10 -2.88 8.47 0.28
N ALA A 11 -2.36 9.43 -0.48
CA ALA A 11 -0.93 9.57 -0.77
C ALA A 11 -0.07 9.68 0.50
N GLY A 12 -0.61 10.24 1.59
CA GLY A 12 0.06 10.29 2.89
C GLY A 12 0.25 8.91 3.51
N SER A 13 -0.67 7.98 3.29
CA SER A 13 -0.51 6.57 3.68
C SER A 13 0.62 5.91 2.89
N MET A 14 0.68 6.14 1.59
CA MET A 14 1.75 5.59 0.73
C MET A 14 3.11 6.14 1.14
N ASN A 15 3.21 7.45 1.36
CA ASN A 15 4.47 8.12 1.73
C ASN A 15 4.98 7.76 3.12
N SER A 16 4.18 7.11 3.96
CA SER A 16 4.61 6.64 5.28
C SER A 16 5.66 5.53 5.20
N ALA A 17 5.73 4.81 4.09
CA ALA A 17 6.66 3.72 3.88
C ALA A 17 8.13 4.19 3.83
N ASP A 18 9.05 3.27 4.08
CA ASP A 18 10.48 3.47 3.87
C ASP A 18 10.81 3.58 2.38
N MET A 19 10.32 2.59 1.60
CA MET A 19 10.33 2.62 0.14
C MET A 19 8.90 2.63 -0.36
N VAL A 20 8.52 3.71 -1.03
CA VAL A 20 7.17 3.93 -1.55
C VAL A 20 7.05 3.31 -2.94
N TYR A 21 6.04 2.48 -3.13
CA TYR A 21 5.64 2.05 -4.47
C TYR A 21 4.81 3.15 -5.14
N ILE A 22 5.32 3.63 -6.26
CA ILE A 22 4.63 4.62 -7.10
C ILE A 22 3.89 3.87 -8.19
N GLN A 23 2.62 3.61 -7.93
CA GLN A 23 1.75 3.00 -8.94
C GLN A 23 1.57 3.96 -10.12
N PRO A 24 1.73 3.52 -11.37
CA PRO A 24 1.44 4.37 -12.52
C PRO A 24 -0.02 4.84 -12.51
N GLU A 25 -0.24 6.11 -12.79
CA GLU A 25 -1.58 6.74 -12.78
C GLU A 25 -1.88 7.51 -14.05
N GLU A 26 -0.87 8.13 -14.65
CA GLU A 26 -1.02 8.96 -15.83
C GLU A 26 -0.76 8.20 -17.13
N PRO A 27 -1.43 8.57 -18.24
CA PRO A 27 -1.19 7.94 -19.53
C PRO A 27 0.29 7.97 -19.94
N GLY A 28 0.81 6.82 -20.33
CA GLY A 28 2.20 6.62 -20.73
C GLY A 28 3.11 6.07 -19.63
N GLU A 29 2.77 6.28 -18.36
CA GLU A 29 3.65 5.89 -17.25
C GLU A 29 3.85 4.37 -17.13
N ALA A 30 2.83 3.58 -17.47
CA ALA A 30 2.92 2.13 -17.37
C ALA A 30 3.87 1.50 -18.41
N VAL A 31 4.07 2.16 -19.54
CA VAL A 31 4.92 1.71 -20.65
C VAL A 31 6.25 2.45 -20.73
N ASP A 32 6.42 3.53 -19.98
CA ASP A 32 7.66 4.30 -19.92
C ASP A 32 8.71 3.53 -19.09
N LYS A 33 9.76 3.09 -19.75
CA LYS A 33 10.89 2.41 -19.10
C LYS A 33 11.68 3.31 -18.14
N GLY A 34 11.55 4.63 -18.29
CA GLY A 34 12.15 5.62 -17.39
C GLY A 34 11.30 5.94 -16.15
N PHE A 35 10.06 5.48 -16.11
CA PHE A 35 9.18 5.71 -14.96
C PHE A 35 9.69 4.93 -13.73
N CYS A 36 9.99 5.67 -12.66
CA CYS A 36 10.51 5.07 -11.43
C CYS A 36 9.36 4.62 -10.53
N ARG A 37 9.17 3.30 -10.39
CA ARG A 37 8.15 2.67 -9.55
C ARG A 37 8.44 2.76 -8.05
N TRP A 38 9.64 3.16 -7.67
CA TRP A 38 10.06 3.15 -6.27
C TRP A 38 10.77 4.45 -5.91
N SER A 39 10.44 4.99 -4.73
CA SER A 39 11.08 6.18 -4.18
C SER A 39 11.21 6.06 -2.66
N ARG A 40 12.10 6.83 -2.08
CA ARG A 40 12.18 6.92 -0.61
C ARG A 40 10.99 7.68 -0.06
N GLY A 41 10.41 7.13 1.02
CA GLY A 41 9.35 7.77 1.79
C GLY A 41 9.83 8.28 3.14
N LEU A 42 8.89 8.39 4.07
CA LEU A 42 9.14 8.96 5.39
C LEU A 42 9.78 7.97 6.38
N GLY A 43 9.83 6.69 6.05
CA GLY A 43 10.41 5.66 6.91
C GLY A 43 9.65 5.40 8.22
N LEU A 44 8.35 5.66 8.23
CA LEU A 44 7.50 5.43 9.40
C LEU A 44 7.11 3.96 9.54
N THR A 45 7.06 3.24 8.43
CA THR A 45 6.73 1.81 8.37
C THR A 45 7.49 1.11 7.24
N LYS A 46 7.61 -0.20 7.33
CA LYS A 46 8.07 -1.06 6.23
C LYS A 46 6.94 -1.48 5.29
N ARG A 47 5.69 -1.17 5.63
CA ARG A 47 4.53 -1.56 4.84
C ARG A 47 4.36 -0.64 3.65
N ASN A 48 4.20 -1.22 2.47
CA ASN A 48 3.74 -0.52 1.27
C ASN A 48 2.22 -0.56 1.25
N ILE A 49 1.60 0.60 1.40
CA ILE A 49 0.14 0.74 1.49
C ILE A 49 -0.40 1.26 0.17
N LEU A 50 -1.40 0.58 -0.38
CA LEU A 50 -2.15 1.03 -1.55
C LEU A 50 -3.59 1.32 -1.13
N PRO A 51 -4.01 2.60 -1.10
CA PRO A 51 -5.36 2.98 -0.71
C PRO A 51 -6.36 2.88 -1.87
N HIS A 52 -7.65 3.06 -1.56
CA HIS A 52 -8.74 3.17 -2.53
C HIS A 52 -8.96 1.95 -3.42
N TYR A 53 -8.65 0.76 -2.95
CA TYR A 53 -8.66 -0.45 -3.78
C TYR A 53 -10.00 -0.67 -4.52
N GLN A 54 -11.12 -0.55 -3.82
CA GLN A 54 -12.44 -0.75 -4.43
C GLN A 54 -12.75 0.25 -5.58
N MET A 55 -12.10 1.41 -5.56
CA MET A 55 -12.29 2.43 -6.59
C MET A 55 -11.42 2.22 -7.83
N VAL A 56 -10.24 1.63 -7.64
CA VAL A 56 -9.21 1.60 -8.70
C VAL A 56 -8.86 0.19 -9.19
N LYS A 57 -9.33 -0.86 -8.51
CA LYS A 57 -8.96 -2.25 -8.82
C LYS A 57 -9.30 -2.69 -10.26
N ASP A 58 -10.33 -2.10 -10.85
CA ASP A 58 -10.79 -2.44 -12.20
C ASP A 58 -10.35 -1.41 -13.25
N ASN A 59 -9.47 -0.47 -12.88
CA ASN A 59 -8.96 0.55 -13.79
C ASN A 59 -8.02 -0.04 -14.85
N TYR A 60 -8.00 0.63 -15.99
CA TYR A 60 -7.05 0.38 -17.09
C TYR A 60 -6.12 1.57 -17.25
N LEU A 61 -4.88 1.28 -17.58
CA LEU A 61 -3.87 2.28 -17.92
C LEU A 61 -3.02 1.77 -19.08
N ASP A 62 -2.86 2.58 -20.13
CA ASP A 62 -2.07 2.22 -21.33
C ASP A 62 -2.49 0.87 -21.95
N GLY A 63 -3.79 0.57 -21.92
CA GLY A 63 -4.35 -0.69 -22.42
C GLY A 63 -4.17 -1.92 -21.52
N MET A 64 -3.60 -1.73 -20.33
CA MET A 64 -3.36 -2.79 -19.34
C MET A 64 -4.30 -2.64 -18.14
N ARG A 65 -4.63 -3.76 -17.49
CA ARG A 65 -5.33 -3.73 -16.20
C ARG A 65 -4.36 -3.27 -15.12
N LEU A 66 -4.74 -2.23 -14.37
CA LEU A 66 -3.85 -1.57 -13.40
C LEU A 66 -3.29 -2.55 -12.36
N TYR A 67 -4.15 -3.42 -11.80
CA TYR A 67 -3.71 -4.36 -10.76
C TYR A 67 -3.14 -5.64 -11.34
N GLU A 68 -3.86 -6.34 -12.21
CA GLU A 68 -3.45 -7.66 -12.69
C GLU A 68 -2.22 -7.60 -13.60
N ASP A 69 -2.12 -6.58 -14.44
CA ASP A 69 -1.05 -6.50 -15.45
C ASP A 69 0.12 -5.61 -15.03
N ILE A 70 -0.04 -4.77 -13.99
CA ILE A 70 0.99 -3.84 -13.54
C ILE A 70 1.38 -4.10 -12.08
N THR A 71 0.44 -3.94 -11.14
CA THR A 71 0.74 -4.02 -9.70
C THR A 71 1.08 -5.44 -9.24
N MET A 72 0.35 -6.44 -9.71
CA MET A 72 0.65 -7.84 -9.36
C MET A 72 2.03 -8.29 -9.86
N PRO A 73 2.45 -8.00 -11.11
CA PRO A 73 3.84 -8.25 -11.52
C PRO A 73 4.87 -7.51 -10.66
N ASP A 74 4.60 -6.27 -10.26
CA ASP A 74 5.51 -5.49 -9.40
C ASP A 74 5.58 -6.02 -7.96
N SER A 75 4.67 -6.90 -7.57
CA SER A 75 4.64 -7.51 -6.23
C SER A 75 5.62 -8.67 -6.03
N TYR A 76 6.29 -9.13 -7.10
CA TYR A 76 7.33 -10.15 -6.96
C TYR A 76 8.52 -9.59 -6.17
N GLY A 77 8.83 -10.22 -5.04
CA GLY A 77 9.82 -9.72 -4.08
C GLY A 77 9.35 -8.56 -3.21
N ASN A 78 8.07 -8.17 -3.33
CA ASN A 78 7.46 -7.09 -2.57
C ASN A 78 6.09 -7.50 -2.02
N GLU A 79 5.61 -6.76 -1.02
CA GLU A 79 4.28 -6.98 -0.44
C GLU A 79 3.55 -5.66 -0.34
N PHE A 80 2.31 -5.64 -0.79
CA PHE A 80 1.43 -4.49 -0.68
C PHE A 80 0.26 -4.80 0.25
N VAL A 81 0.04 -3.92 1.23
CA VAL A 81 -1.18 -3.89 2.04
C VAL A 81 -2.16 -2.99 1.32
N VAL A 82 -3.24 -3.58 0.83
CA VAL A 82 -4.20 -2.89 -0.04
C VAL A 82 -5.47 -2.63 0.74
N LEU A 83 -5.81 -1.36 0.90
CA LEU A 83 -6.92 -0.91 1.74
C LEU A 83 -8.10 -0.40 0.89
N CYS A 84 -9.30 -0.87 1.22
CA CYS A 84 -10.53 -0.23 0.76
C CYS A 84 -10.83 1.02 1.59
N ASP A 85 -11.61 1.96 1.04
CA ASP A 85 -12.02 3.15 1.77
C ASP A 85 -12.82 2.76 3.02
N GLY A 86 -12.57 3.48 4.12
CA GLY A 86 -13.09 3.15 5.43
C GLY A 86 -12.24 2.19 6.23
N SER A 87 -11.18 1.63 5.64
CA SER A 87 -10.21 0.76 6.30
C SER A 87 -8.96 1.54 6.70
N TYR A 88 -8.25 1.06 7.70
CA TYR A 88 -6.98 1.65 8.10
C TYR A 88 -6.03 0.61 8.71
N LEU A 89 -4.75 0.93 8.69
CA LEU A 89 -3.69 0.18 9.37
C LEU A 89 -3.24 1.00 10.58
N LEU A 90 -3.37 0.41 11.78
CA LEU A 90 -2.81 0.96 13.02
C LEU A 90 -1.47 0.29 13.30
N ILE A 91 -0.44 1.10 13.42
CA ILE A 91 0.90 0.65 13.81
C ILE A 91 1.28 1.30 15.13
N GLU A 92 1.57 0.48 16.11
CA GLU A 92 2.04 0.94 17.43
C GLU A 92 3.53 0.66 17.54
N ALA A 93 4.30 1.67 17.92
CA ALA A 93 5.74 1.60 18.09
C ALA A 93 6.18 2.57 19.19
N GLU A 94 7.39 2.41 19.71
CA GLU A 94 7.92 3.31 20.76
C GLU A 94 8.15 4.73 20.24
N TRP A 95 8.53 4.86 18.97
CA TRP A 95 8.67 6.15 18.27
C TRP A 95 8.45 5.94 16.77
N ALA A 96 8.29 7.05 16.05
CA ALA A 96 8.07 7.03 14.60
C ALA A 96 9.25 6.36 13.86
N GLY A 97 8.94 5.30 13.10
CA GLY A 97 9.92 4.51 12.36
C GLY A 97 10.64 3.44 13.17
N ALA A 98 10.29 3.26 14.45
CA ALA A 98 10.79 2.13 15.24
C ALA A 98 10.18 0.81 14.78
N GLN A 99 10.79 -0.29 15.22
CA GLN A 99 10.21 -1.62 15.02
C GLN A 99 8.80 -1.67 15.61
N PRO A 100 7.79 -2.09 14.87
CA PRO A 100 6.43 -2.17 15.39
C PRO A 100 6.31 -3.10 16.59
N ILE A 101 5.57 -2.67 17.60
CA ILE A 101 5.11 -3.50 18.71
C ILE A 101 3.88 -4.29 18.25
N SER A 102 2.97 -3.63 17.54
CA SER A 102 1.80 -4.26 16.93
C SER A 102 1.43 -3.59 15.63
N GLU A 103 0.81 -4.36 14.75
CA GLU A 103 0.22 -3.90 13.51
C GLU A 103 -1.16 -4.52 13.36
N THR A 104 -2.19 -3.70 13.18
CA THR A 104 -3.57 -4.15 13.11
C THR A 104 -4.31 -3.45 11.97
N VAL A 105 -4.98 -4.22 11.14
CA VAL A 105 -5.84 -3.69 10.07
C VAL A 105 -7.29 -3.70 10.54
N TYR A 106 -7.98 -2.59 10.30
CA TYR A 106 -9.41 -2.44 10.50
C TYR A 106 -10.10 -2.27 9.16
N GLY A 107 -11.15 -3.06 8.91
CA GLY A 107 -11.95 -2.98 7.72
C GLY A 107 -11.43 -3.85 6.57
N GLU A 108 -12.02 -3.68 5.39
CA GLU A 108 -11.72 -4.51 4.23
C GLU A 108 -10.34 -4.20 3.66
N ALA A 109 -9.49 -5.22 3.63
CA ALA A 109 -8.12 -5.12 3.16
C ALA A 109 -7.62 -6.43 2.55
N TYR A 110 -6.62 -6.30 1.68
CA TYR A 110 -6.01 -7.42 0.96
C TYR A 110 -4.50 -7.33 1.02
N ILE A 111 -3.84 -8.45 0.79
CA ILE A 111 -2.39 -8.53 0.55
C ILE A 111 -2.17 -8.89 -0.91
N ILE A 112 -1.30 -8.13 -1.58
CA ILE A 112 -0.78 -8.49 -2.90
C ILE A 112 0.70 -8.81 -2.74
N ARG A 113 1.08 -10.05 -3.09
CA ARG A 113 2.47 -10.50 -3.11
C ARG A 113 2.63 -11.66 -4.08
N GLU A 114 3.84 -11.78 -4.65
CA GLU A 114 4.19 -12.86 -5.57
C GLU A 114 3.15 -13.04 -6.69
N GLY A 115 2.62 -11.93 -7.22
CA GLY A 115 1.66 -11.91 -8.31
C GLY A 115 0.24 -12.32 -7.95
N THR A 116 -0.09 -12.47 -6.66
CA THR A 116 -1.40 -12.92 -6.20
C THR A 116 -2.01 -11.95 -5.19
N VAL A 117 -3.35 -11.92 -5.14
CA VAL A 117 -4.11 -11.18 -4.15
C VAL A 117 -4.80 -12.15 -3.20
N SER A 118 -4.75 -11.87 -1.90
CA SER A 118 -5.45 -12.63 -0.86
C SER A 118 -6.14 -11.70 0.13
N GLU A 119 -7.26 -12.16 0.71
CA GLU A 119 -7.98 -11.42 1.73
C GLU A 119 -7.13 -11.35 3.01
N LEU A 120 -6.90 -10.13 3.51
CA LEU A 120 -6.24 -9.89 4.79
C LEU A 120 -7.27 -9.69 5.91
N CYS A 121 -8.28 -8.87 5.66
CA CYS A 121 -9.30 -8.53 6.63
C CYS A 121 -10.62 -8.23 5.94
N ARG A 122 -11.74 -8.52 6.62
CA ARG A 122 -13.08 -8.29 6.11
C ARG A 122 -13.64 -6.95 6.59
N HIS A 123 -14.65 -6.48 5.88
CA HIS A 123 -15.41 -5.29 6.26
C HIS A 123 -15.87 -5.39 7.73
N GLU A 124 -15.72 -4.30 8.48
CA GLU A 124 -16.05 -4.20 9.91
C GLU A 124 -15.32 -5.20 10.84
N LYS A 125 -14.23 -5.80 10.38
CA LYS A 125 -13.39 -6.69 11.20
C LYS A 125 -12.03 -6.06 11.50
N MET A 126 -11.35 -6.65 12.45
CA MET A 126 -10.01 -6.27 12.89
C MET A 126 -9.10 -7.51 12.76
N CYS A 127 -7.96 -7.36 12.11
CA CYS A 127 -7.04 -8.46 11.88
C CYS A 127 -5.60 -8.01 12.16
N ALA A 128 -4.85 -8.84 12.90
CA ALA A 128 -3.42 -8.61 13.11
C ALA A 128 -2.62 -8.94 11.84
N LEU A 129 -1.59 -8.14 11.59
CA LEU A 129 -0.61 -8.36 10.54
C LEU A 129 0.55 -9.22 11.05
#